data_e1a7a147783262f726e50423688daff7
#
_entry.id   e1a7a147783262f726e50423688daff7
#
_cell.length_a   1.000
_cell.length_b   1.000
_cell.length_c   1.000
_cell.angle_alpha   90.00
_cell.angle_beta   90.00
_cell.angle_gamma   90.00
#
_symmetry.space_group_name_H-M   'P 1'
#
loop_
_entity.id
_entity.type
_entity.pdbx_description
1 polymer ?
#
loop_
_entity_poly.entity_id
_entity_poly.type
_entity_poly.pdbx_seq_one_letter_code
_entity_poly.pdbx_strand_id
1 'polypeptide(L)'
;MASNSPMRRIWILVVTLWLAAGVSCEKRHNKQIDPELASLGSAEITGQIVEIPGEFPANDFYNYAYVLKYRVLKVHRGQVNGSEIFVAHYNPLKPRATVADEFSGKVGGKVERFRAGEIHRMALEEPLDKFWMGGIIDKYFENKGTRYWAVWTNPGEP
;
A
#
# COMPACT_ATOMS: atom_id res chain seq x y z
N MET A 1 20.64 -79.27 48.67
CA MET A 1 20.13 -79.46 47.29
C MET A 1 19.70 -78.12 46.79
N ALA A 2 20.39 -77.64 45.77
CA ALA A 2 20.27 -76.31 45.26
C ALA A 2 19.10 -76.20 44.30
N SER A 3 18.34 -75.10 44.36
CA SER A 3 17.45 -74.68 43.29
C SER A 3 17.75 -73.22 42.95
N ASN A 4 18.44 -73.11 41.83
CA ASN A 4 18.68 -71.84 41.18
C ASN A 4 17.40 -71.40 40.44
N SER A 5 16.92 -70.25 40.77
CA SER A 5 15.95 -69.56 39.89
C SER A 5 16.62 -68.32 39.24
N PRO A 6 16.56 -68.18 37.93
CA PRO A 6 17.17 -67.07 37.24
C PRO A 6 16.28 -65.83 37.32
N MET A 7 16.88 -64.76 37.83
CA MET A 7 16.27 -63.42 37.83
C MET A 7 16.07 -62.94 36.37
N ARG A 8 14.80 -62.86 35.97
CA ARG A 8 14.41 -62.21 34.72
C ARG A 8 14.65 -60.70 34.86
N ARG A 9 15.68 -60.23 34.21
CA ARG A 9 15.91 -58.77 34.02
C ARG A 9 14.89 -58.23 33.04
N ILE A 10 13.89 -57.57 33.56
CA ILE A 10 12.93 -56.79 32.76
C ILE A 10 13.63 -55.52 32.31
N TRP A 11 14.01 -55.46 31.04
CA TRP A 11 14.44 -54.21 30.45
C TRP A 11 13.23 -53.38 30.17
N ILE A 12 13.01 -52.35 30.96
CA ILE A 12 12.03 -51.28 30.70
C ILE A 12 12.66 -50.38 29.67
N LEU A 13 12.25 -50.55 28.41
CA LEU A 13 12.52 -49.61 27.33
C LEU A 13 11.66 -48.34 27.60
N VAL A 14 12.27 -47.33 28.19
CA VAL A 14 11.67 -46.00 28.25
C VAL A 14 11.81 -45.40 26.86
N VAL A 15 10.75 -45.53 26.08
CA VAL A 15 10.59 -44.77 24.85
C VAL A 15 10.26 -43.36 25.20
N THR A 16 11.28 -42.51 25.28
CA THR A 16 11.11 -41.07 25.37
C THR A 16 10.58 -40.54 24.03
N LEU A 17 9.25 -40.39 23.97
CA LEU A 17 8.58 -39.72 22.86
C LEU A 17 8.91 -38.24 22.95
N TRP A 18 9.88 -37.79 22.16
CA TRP A 18 10.14 -36.40 21.93
C TRP A 18 8.98 -35.83 21.09
N LEU A 19 8.01 -35.25 21.74
CA LEU A 19 7.08 -34.31 21.12
C LEU A 19 7.88 -33.10 20.68
N ALA A 20 8.37 -33.12 19.46
CA ALA A 20 8.83 -31.92 18.78
C ALA A 20 7.59 -31.01 18.60
N ALA A 21 7.32 -30.18 19.60
CA ALA A 21 6.44 -29.04 19.42
C ALA A 21 7.11 -28.15 18.37
N GLY A 22 6.71 -28.36 17.11
CA GLY A 22 7.01 -27.45 16.03
C GLY A 22 6.40 -26.12 16.40
N VAL A 23 7.19 -25.23 16.99
CA VAL A 23 6.86 -23.80 17.06
C VAL A 23 6.85 -23.33 15.62
N SER A 24 5.67 -23.43 15.00
CA SER A 24 5.38 -22.71 13.78
C SER A 24 5.53 -21.24 14.12
N CYS A 25 6.71 -20.71 13.85
CA CYS A 25 6.91 -19.28 13.80
C CYS A 25 6.07 -18.79 12.61
N GLU A 26 4.79 -18.62 12.87
CA GLU A 26 3.92 -17.82 12.03
C GLU A 26 4.59 -16.44 12.00
N LYS A 27 5.33 -16.18 10.92
CA LYS A 27 5.82 -14.84 10.62
C LYS A 27 4.56 -13.97 10.57
N ARG A 28 4.21 -13.38 11.71
CA ARG A 28 3.32 -12.24 11.72
C ARG A 28 3.93 -11.30 10.71
N HIS A 29 3.32 -11.22 9.53
CA HIS A 29 3.58 -10.13 8.62
C HIS A 29 3.31 -8.86 9.43
N ASN A 30 4.39 -8.34 9.99
CA ASN A 30 4.38 -7.05 10.62
C ASN A 30 3.81 -6.15 9.53
N LYS A 31 2.58 -5.65 9.71
CA LYS A 31 2.01 -4.65 8.83
C LYS A 31 3.06 -3.54 8.79
N GLN A 32 3.85 -3.52 7.75
CA GLN A 32 4.91 -2.53 7.61
C GLN A 32 4.20 -1.19 7.41
N ILE A 33 3.99 -0.51 8.53
CA ILE A 33 3.41 0.82 8.55
C ILE A 33 4.50 1.72 7.99
N ASP A 34 4.21 2.42 6.91
CA ASP A 34 5.05 3.52 6.46
C ASP A 34 4.81 4.70 7.41
N PRO A 35 5.79 5.08 8.25
CA PRO A 35 5.58 6.11 9.27
C PRO A 35 5.25 7.48 8.68
N GLU A 36 5.63 7.74 7.44
CA GLU A 36 5.28 8.98 6.74
C GLU A 36 3.80 9.02 6.33
N LEU A 37 3.19 7.85 6.10
CA LEU A 37 1.81 7.72 5.64
C LEU A 37 0.83 7.42 6.78
N ALA A 38 1.31 6.95 7.92
CA ALA A 38 0.49 6.37 8.98
C ALA A 38 -0.59 7.31 9.54
N SER A 39 -0.37 8.62 9.49
CA SER A 39 -1.29 9.66 9.99
C SER A 39 -1.92 10.51 8.90
N LEU A 40 -1.60 10.26 7.63
CA LEU A 40 -2.05 11.07 6.50
C LEU A 40 -3.25 10.42 5.82
N GLY A 41 -4.21 11.24 5.40
CA GLY A 41 -5.37 10.82 4.65
C GLY A 41 -6.32 9.89 5.41
N SER A 42 -7.47 9.62 4.83
CA SER A 42 -8.50 8.70 5.35
C SER A 42 -8.22 7.23 4.98
N ALA A 43 -7.49 6.99 3.90
CA ALA A 43 -7.08 5.66 3.47
C ALA A 43 -5.58 5.60 3.14
N GLU A 44 -4.99 4.42 3.33
CA GLU A 44 -3.62 4.10 2.93
C GLU A 44 -3.62 2.81 2.11
N ILE A 45 -3.06 2.86 0.91
CA ILE A 45 -3.03 1.73 -0.01
C ILE A 45 -1.65 1.51 -0.64
N THR A 46 -1.43 0.31 -1.14
CA THR A 46 -0.48 0.02 -2.22
C THR A 46 -1.26 -0.21 -3.49
N GLY A 47 -0.92 0.51 -4.56
CA GLY A 47 -1.57 0.40 -5.85
C GLY A 47 -0.59 0.49 -7.01
N GLN A 48 -0.92 -0.17 -8.11
CA GLN A 48 -0.16 -0.13 -9.35
C GLN A 48 -0.85 0.79 -10.36
N ILE A 49 -0.10 1.69 -10.98
CA ILE A 49 -0.61 2.49 -12.11
C ILE A 49 -0.91 1.54 -13.27
N VAL A 50 -2.17 1.42 -13.63
CA VAL A 50 -2.59 0.63 -14.80
C VAL A 50 -2.75 1.50 -16.04
N GLU A 51 -2.99 2.80 -15.84
CA GLU A 51 -3.18 3.72 -16.96
C GLU A 51 -2.82 5.17 -16.57
N ILE A 52 -2.13 5.84 -17.47
CA ILE A 52 -1.95 7.28 -17.52
C ILE A 52 -2.63 7.74 -18.82
N PRO A 53 -3.78 8.43 -18.75
CA PRO A 53 -4.59 8.70 -19.94
C PRO A 53 -4.02 9.88 -20.77
N GLY A 54 -3.00 9.60 -21.56
CA GLY A 54 -2.29 10.56 -22.39
C GLY A 54 -1.10 11.20 -21.68
N GLU A 55 -0.62 12.33 -22.19
CA GLU A 55 0.52 13.04 -21.65
C GLU A 55 0.10 14.05 -20.58
N PHE A 56 1.00 14.30 -19.63
CA PHE A 56 0.82 15.36 -18.65
C PHE A 56 1.08 16.72 -19.33
N PRO A 57 0.14 17.65 -19.26
CA PRO A 57 0.38 19.01 -19.76
C PRO A 57 1.52 19.70 -19.00
N ALA A 58 2.24 20.61 -19.68
CA ALA A 58 3.23 21.43 -19.02
C ALA A 58 2.62 22.27 -17.89
N ASN A 59 3.40 22.48 -16.81
CA ASN A 59 2.97 23.23 -15.61
C ASN A 59 3.37 24.72 -15.67
N ASP A 60 3.69 25.25 -16.85
CA ASP A 60 4.29 26.58 -16.97
C ASP A 60 3.31 27.71 -16.63
N PHE A 61 2.01 27.50 -16.80
CA PHE A 61 1.01 28.54 -16.65
C PHE A 61 0.02 28.31 -15.54
N TYR A 62 -0.23 27.08 -15.11
CA TYR A 62 -1.21 26.78 -14.05
C TYR A 62 -0.93 25.46 -13.34
N ASN A 63 -1.38 25.41 -12.12
CA ASN A 63 -1.36 24.19 -11.31
C ASN A 63 -2.62 23.38 -11.57
N TYR A 64 -2.51 22.06 -11.59
CA TYR A 64 -3.63 21.16 -11.82
C TYR A 64 -3.47 19.83 -11.09
N ALA A 65 -4.60 19.15 -10.89
CA ALA A 65 -4.63 17.75 -10.53
C ALA A 65 -4.85 16.89 -11.77
N TYR A 66 -4.16 15.76 -11.89
CA TYR A 66 -4.32 14.82 -13.00
C TYR A 66 -4.73 13.46 -12.46
N VAL A 67 -5.82 12.91 -13.02
CA VAL A 67 -6.39 11.65 -12.57
C VAL A 67 -5.71 10.49 -13.28
N LEU A 68 -5.15 9.57 -12.48
CA LEU A 68 -4.55 8.31 -12.93
C LEU A 68 -5.41 7.14 -12.48
N LYS A 69 -5.36 6.04 -13.22
CA LYS A 69 -6.04 4.80 -12.85
C LYS A 69 -5.07 3.84 -12.19
N TYR A 70 -5.45 3.35 -11.02
CA TYR A 70 -4.68 2.40 -10.23
C TYR A 70 -5.46 1.11 -10.03
N ARG A 71 -4.73 -0.02 -10.06
CA ARG A 71 -5.18 -1.28 -9.48
C ARG A 71 -4.76 -1.33 -8.03
N VAL A 72 -5.70 -1.55 -7.12
CA VAL A 72 -5.42 -1.71 -5.69
C VAL A 72 -4.79 -3.08 -5.47
N LEU A 73 -3.57 -3.11 -4.95
CA LEU A 73 -2.87 -4.33 -4.58
C LEU A 73 -3.10 -4.67 -3.11
N LYS A 74 -3.15 -3.63 -2.25
CA LYS A 74 -3.35 -3.80 -0.81
C LYS A 74 -3.95 -2.54 -0.19
N VAL A 75 -4.88 -2.73 0.74
CA VAL A 75 -5.37 -1.68 1.63
C VAL A 75 -4.70 -1.89 2.99
N HIS A 76 -3.97 -0.87 3.47
CA HIS A 76 -3.28 -0.90 4.75
C HIS A 76 -4.12 -0.28 5.87
N ARG A 77 -4.86 0.79 5.53
CA ARG A 77 -5.73 1.52 6.45
C ARG A 77 -6.90 2.13 5.69
N GLY A 78 -8.04 2.32 6.38
CA GLY A 78 -9.24 2.89 5.78
C GLY A 78 -9.93 1.94 4.79
N GLN A 79 -10.67 2.51 3.86
CA GLN A 79 -11.41 1.77 2.83
C GLN A 79 -11.27 2.47 1.48
N VAL A 80 -11.32 1.71 0.41
CA VAL A 80 -11.42 2.21 -0.97
C VAL A 80 -12.45 1.39 -1.72
N ASN A 81 -13.14 2.01 -2.67
CA ASN A 81 -14.23 1.39 -3.41
C ASN A 81 -13.73 0.76 -4.72
N GLY A 82 -13.65 -0.58 -4.73
CA GLY A 82 -13.29 -1.36 -5.92
C GLY A 82 -11.82 -1.78 -5.98
N SER A 83 -11.52 -2.67 -6.92
CA SER A 83 -10.17 -3.17 -7.21
C SER A 83 -9.38 -2.23 -8.13
N GLU A 84 -10.06 -1.34 -8.84
CA GLU A 84 -9.49 -0.26 -9.62
C GLU A 84 -10.08 1.05 -9.15
N ILE A 85 -9.23 2.05 -8.94
CA ILE A 85 -9.60 3.37 -8.42
C ILE A 85 -8.98 4.48 -9.27
N PHE A 86 -9.54 5.66 -9.14
CA PHE A 86 -9.09 6.87 -9.82
C PHE A 86 -8.47 7.82 -8.80
N VAL A 87 -7.18 8.12 -8.96
CA VAL A 87 -6.41 8.92 -8.01
C VAL A 87 -5.87 10.16 -8.70
N ALA A 88 -6.21 11.30 -8.18
CA ALA A 88 -5.71 12.60 -8.64
C ALA A 88 -4.40 12.95 -7.95
N HIS A 89 -3.40 13.32 -8.73
CA HIS A 89 -2.10 13.79 -8.28
C HIS A 89 -1.90 15.24 -8.69
N TYR A 90 -1.54 16.07 -7.71
CA TYR A 90 -1.21 17.47 -7.92
C TYR A 90 0.10 17.59 -8.70
N ASN A 91 0.11 18.41 -9.76
CA ASN A 91 1.29 18.71 -10.58
C ASN A 91 2.19 17.47 -10.85
N PRO A 92 1.73 16.45 -11.60
CA PRO A 92 2.40 15.15 -11.70
C PRO A 92 3.77 15.19 -12.37
N LEU A 93 4.12 16.28 -13.05
CA LEU A 93 5.46 16.50 -13.63
C LEU A 93 6.51 16.89 -12.58
N LYS A 94 6.09 17.38 -11.40
CA LYS A 94 7.02 17.74 -10.32
C LYS A 94 7.33 16.53 -9.44
N PRO A 95 8.58 16.33 -9.01
CA PRO A 95 8.91 15.36 -7.96
C PRO A 95 8.07 15.59 -6.71
N ARG A 96 7.61 14.51 -6.07
CA ARG A 96 6.75 14.64 -4.87
C ARG A 96 7.42 15.38 -3.73
N ALA A 97 8.76 15.33 -3.62
CA ALA A 97 9.50 16.07 -2.59
C ALA A 97 9.43 17.60 -2.74
N THR A 98 9.10 18.08 -3.93
CA THR A 98 9.09 19.53 -4.26
C THR A 98 7.73 20.02 -4.78
N VAL A 99 6.70 19.16 -4.76
CA VAL A 99 5.41 19.49 -5.38
C VAL A 99 4.56 20.42 -4.54
N ALA A 100 4.74 20.42 -3.20
CA ALA A 100 3.96 21.25 -2.30
C ALA A 100 4.19 22.74 -2.55
N ASP A 101 3.12 23.49 -2.53
CA ASP A 101 3.10 24.95 -2.62
C ASP A 101 1.91 25.52 -1.81
N GLU A 102 1.66 26.81 -1.92
CA GLU A 102 0.56 27.48 -1.20
C GLU A 102 -0.84 26.96 -1.56
N PHE A 103 -1.01 26.33 -2.72
CA PHE A 103 -2.30 25.85 -3.22
C PHE A 103 -2.59 24.39 -2.88
N SER A 104 -1.55 23.57 -2.74
CA SER A 104 -1.67 22.12 -2.62
C SER A 104 -1.82 21.60 -1.19
N GLY A 105 -1.61 22.45 -0.21
CA GLY A 105 -1.61 22.04 1.20
C GLY A 105 -0.46 21.05 1.52
N LYS A 106 -0.79 19.95 2.20
CA LYS A 106 0.21 18.97 2.66
C LYS A 106 0.40 17.81 1.69
N VAL A 107 0.53 18.07 0.40
CA VAL A 107 0.86 17.00 -0.55
C VAL A 107 2.37 16.77 -0.65
N GLY A 108 2.79 15.52 -0.89
CA GLY A 108 4.20 15.22 -1.02
C GLY A 108 4.51 13.73 -1.23
N GLY A 109 5.70 13.35 -0.83
CA GLY A 109 6.22 11.98 -0.94
C GLY A 109 7.59 11.91 -1.60
N LYS A 110 7.95 10.71 -2.09
CA LYS A 110 9.28 10.40 -2.64
C LYS A 110 9.27 9.97 -4.11
N VAL A 111 8.10 9.91 -4.75
CA VAL A 111 8.02 9.57 -6.17
C VAL A 111 8.58 10.72 -7.01
N GLU A 112 9.55 10.42 -7.87
CA GLU A 112 10.19 11.41 -8.75
C GLU A 112 9.36 11.69 -10.00
N ARG A 113 8.68 10.67 -10.52
CA ARG A 113 7.84 10.74 -11.72
C ARG A 113 6.86 9.57 -11.74
N PHE A 114 5.78 9.74 -12.46
CA PHE A 114 4.75 8.71 -12.64
C PHE A 114 4.93 8.00 -13.98
N ARG A 115 4.92 6.66 -13.96
CA ARG A 115 4.93 5.80 -15.14
C ARG A 115 3.93 4.67 -15.00
N ALA A 116 3.29 4.29 -16.08
CA ALA A 116 2.42 3.12 -16.09
C ALA A 116 3.21 1.86 -15.66
N GLY A 117 2.59 1.02 -14.85
CA GLY A 117 3.19 -0.17 -14.26
C GLY A 117 3.90 0.05 -12.92
N GLU A 118 4.24 1.29 -12.54
CA GLU A 118 4.87 1.57 -11.25
C GLU A 118 3.91 1.30 -10.09
N ILE A 119 4.49 0.85 -8.98
CA ILE A 119 3.76 0.57 -7.74
C ILE A 119 4.05 1.67 -6.75
N HIS A 120 2.99 2.21 -6.17
CA HIS A 120 3.05 3.30 -5.21
C HIS A 120 2.34 2.93 -3.91
N ARG A 121 2.88 3.39 -2.80
CA ARG A 121 2.20 3.41 -1.51
C ARG A 121 1.71 4.83 -1.25
N MET A 122 0.42 4.97 -1.00
CA MET A 122 -0.23 6.27 -1.01
C MET A 122 -1.15 6.46 0.19
N ALA A 123 -1.16 7.69 0.70
CA ALA A 123 -2.23 8.20 1.56
C ALA A 123 -3.25 8.96 0.68
N LEU A 124 -4.50 8.61 0.85
CA LEU A 124 -5.60 9.11 0.02
C LEU A 124 -6.68 9.79 0.87
N GLU A 125 -7.32 10.79 0.27
CA GLU A 125 -8.56 11.39 0.75
C GLU A 125 -9.67 11.28 -0.27
N GLU A 126 -10.92 11.31 0.18
CA GLU A 126 -12.10 11.32 -0.68
C GLU A 126 -13.24 12.19 -0.12
N PRO A 127 -14.08 12.72 -0.98
CA PRO A 127 -13.93 12.83 -2.42
C PRO A 127 -12.94 13.94 -2.80
N LEU A 128 -12.35 13.83 -4.00
CA LEU A 128 -11.34 14.77 -4.53
C LEU A 128 -11.74 16.25 -4.39
N ASP A 129 -12.98 16.61 -4.71
CA ASP A 129 -13.50 17.98 -4.73
C ASP A 129 -13.56 18.67 -3.35
N LYS A 130 -13.44 17.92 -2.26
CA LYS A 130 -13.28 18.49 -0.91
C LYS A 130 -11.84 18.94 -0.61
N PHE A 131 -10.87 18.40 -1.31
CA PHE A 131 -9.44 18.62 -1.03
C PHE A 131 -8.76 19.45 -2.11
N TRP A 132 -9.31 19.47 -3.31
CA TRP A 132 -8.79 20.24 -4.42
C TRP A 132 -9.92 20.90 -5.22
N MET A 133 -9.90 22.24 -5.26
CA MET A 133 -10.89 23.05 -5.98
C MET A 133 -10.31 23.72 -7.23
N GLY A 134 -9.04 23.45 -7.57
CA GLY A 134 -8.38 23.98 -8.77
C GLY A 134 -8.71 23.19 -10.03
N GLY A 135 -7.92 23.38 -11.08
CA GLY A 135 -8.07 22.65 -12.33
C GLY A 135 -7.87 21.14 -12.16
N ILE A 136 -8.79 20.34 -12.67
CA ILE A 136 -8.74 18.88 -12.68
C ILE A 136 -8.73 18.39 -14.11
N ILE A 137 -7.75 17.59 -14.47
CA ILE A 137 -7.70 16.87 -15.74
C ILE A 137 -8.10 15.42 -15.47
N ASP A 138 -9.35 15.12 -15.72
CA ASP A 138 -9.94 13.79 -15.60
C ASP A 138 -10.42 13.34 -16.98
N LYS A 139 -9.74 12.35 -17.55
CA LYS A 139 -10.13 11.77 -18.85
C LYS A 139 -11.05 10.55 -18.71
N TYR A 140 -11.46 10.23 -17.48
CA TYR A 140 -12.40 9.15 -17.16
C TYR A 140 -13.82 9.67 -16.88
N PHE A 141 -14.22 10.77 -17.51
CA PHE A 141 -15.48 11.46 -17.21
C PHE A 141 -16.73 10.59 -17.40
N GLU A 142 -16.68 9.55 -18.24
CA GLU A 142 -17.77 8.58 -18.40
C GLU A 142 -17.89 7.62 -17.19
N ASN A 143 -16.81 7.41 -16.44
CA ASN A 143 -16.80 6.58 -15.25
C ASN A 143 -17.16 7.42 -14.02
N LYS A 144 -18.29 7.08 -13.37
CA LYS A 144 -18.81 7.80 -12.21
C LYS A 144 -18.22 7.33 -10.87
N GLY A 145 -17.18 6.50 -10.87
CA GLY A 145 -16.50 6.06 -9.64
C GLY A 145 -15.86 7.20 -8.86
N THR A 146 -15.65 6.98 -7.57
CA THR A 146 -15.02 7.95 -6.68
C THR A 146 -13.65 8.38 -7.19
N ARG A 147 -13.36 9.68 -7.10
CA ARG A 147 -12.02 10.26 -7.32
C ARG A 147 -11.37 10.51 -5.96
N TYR A 148 -10.20 9.91 -5.78
CA TYR A 148 -9.39 10.09 -4.59
C TYR A 148 -8.36 11.20 -4.80
N TRP A 149 -8.02 11.90 -3.74
CA TRP A 149 -6.92 12.86 -3.69
C TRP A 149 -5.69 12.22 -3.07
N ALA A 150 -4.57 12.21 -3.78
CA ALA A 150 -3.31 11.70 -3.23
C ALA A 150 -2.64 12.77 -2.37
N VAL A 151 -2.68 12.58 -1.06
CA VAL A 151 -2.00 13.43 -0.09
C VAL A 151 -0.50 13.16 -0.10
N TRP A 152 -0.11 11.87 -0.15
CA TRP A 152 1.28 11.45 -0.10
C TRP A 152 1.50 10.23 -0.97
N THR A 153 2.62 10.21 -1.71
CA THR A 153 2.92 9.12 -2.63
C THR A 153 4.39 8.73 -2.56
N ASN A 154 4.65 7.53 -2.07
CA ASN A 154 5.97 6.92 -2.02
C ASN A 154 6.08 5.78 -3.04
N PRO A 155 7.28 5.41 -3.50
CA PRO A 155 7.49 4.13 -4.15
C PRO A 155 6.95 3.00 -3.26
N GLY A 156 6.29 2.01 -3.86
CA GLY A 156 5.71 0.87 -3.17
C GLY A 156 6.29 -0.45 -3.67
N GLU A 157 6.04 -1.50 -2.91
CA GLU A 157 6.36 -2.88 -3.28
C GLU A 157 5.07 -3.69 -3.40
N PRO A 158 5.01 -4.73 -4.27
CA PRO A 158 3.82 -5.54 -4.48
C PRO A 158 3.37 -6.33 -3.25
#